data_35bdf874dbe1e55818ce5867c0bb0799
#
_entry.id   35bdf874dbe1e55818ce5867c0bb0799
#
_cell.length_a   1.000
_cell.length_b   1.000
_cell.length_c   1.000
_cell.angle_alpha   90.00
_cell.angle_beta   90.00
_cell.angle_gamma   90.00
#
_symmetry.space_group_name_H-M   'P 1'
#
loop_
_entity.id
_entity.type
_entity.pdbx_description
1 polymer ?
#
loop_
_entity_poly.entity_id
_entity_poly.type
_entity_poly.pdbx_seq_one_letter_code
_entity_poly.pdbx_strand_id
1 'polypeptide(L)'
;MEIKDSKFYRDKCYIDGEWVNADSGETISVNNPANLKEIGTVPKCGTSETRNAIEAANNAWPEWRAKSARQRSEILRKWFDLMIENKEELAQIMTVEQGKPINESRGEIGYGASFVEWFSEEAKRVYGDTIPDPMTDRRIVVLKQPVGVVASITPWNFPNAMITRKCAPALAVGCPVVIKPASQTPYSALALAVLAEEAGFPKGTLNVITGKASEIGEELATNPIVRKLSFTGSTEIGKILLQKCSGTVKKVSMELGGHAPFIVFNDANIDDAVAGAIQSKFRNTGQTCVCANRIYVQEKVHDEFCSKFVDAVSKIKVGDGLNEENASGPMIDEHSLSKVEEHVQDALQYGAKVAIGGSKHSLGMNFYQPTILTEVAPEAKITTEETFGPVAPIYKFKDEKEVIKLANNSPYGLASYFYSRDIGRIWRVAEALEYGMVGVNTGLTSKAEAPFGGIKESGLGREGSKYGIDDFIEIKYINMCGLDK
;
A
#
# COMPACT_ATOMS: atom_id res chain seq x y z
N MET A 1 18.11 -10.79 16.30
CA MET A 1 19.00 -10.28 15.23
C MET A 1 19.13 -8.78 15.41
N GLU A 2 20.35 -8.24 15.51
CA GLU A 2 20.55 -6.82 15.30
C GLU A 2 20.50 -6.57 13.79
N ILE A 3 19.72 -5.57 13.36
CA ILE A 3 19.54 -5.29 11.91
C ILE A 3 20.88 -4.99 11.22
N LYS A 4 21.85 -4.45 11.97
CA LYS A 4 23.19 -4.12 11.48
C LYS A 4 24.05 -5.34 11.10
N ASP A 5 23.67 -6.54 11.57
CA ASP A 5 24.35 -7.79 11.23
C ASP A 5 23.85 -8.37 9.91
N SER A 6 22.76 -7.81 9.34
CA SER A 6 22.23 -8.26 8.06
C SER A 6 23.12 -7.85 6.89
N LYS A 7 23.33 -8.77 5.93
CA LYS A 7 23.99 -8.45 4.65
C LYS A 7 23.26 -7.38 3.83
N PHE A 8 21.98 -7.16 4.13
CA PHE A 8 21.14 -6.15 3.47
C PHE A 8 21.11 -4.80 4.20
N TYR A 9 21.71 -4.69 5.38
CA TYR A 9 21.76 -3.42 6.09
C TYR A 9 22.57 -2.39 5.30
N ARG A 10 21.98 -1.23 5.06
CA ARG A 10 22.64 -0.06 4.49
C ARG A 10 22.18 1.18 5.23
N ASP A 11 23.12 2.05 5.57
CA ASP A 11 22.90 3.34 6.22
C ASP A 11 23.09 4.53 5.27
N LYS A 12 22.95 4.27 3.95
CA LYS A 12 23.15 5.23 2.86
C LYS A 12 22.00 5.16 1.86
N CYS A 13 21.77 6.24 1.13
CA CYS A 13 20.89 6.25 -0.04
C CYS A 13 21.55 5.50 -1.20
N TYR A 14 20.74 4.95 -2.10
CA TYR A 14 21.19 4.29 -3.33
C TYR A 14 20.84 5.18 -4.53
N ILE A 15 21.83 5.86 -5.10
CA ILE A 15 21.65 6.80 -6.21
C ILE A 15 22.70 6.49 -7.28
N ASP A 16 22.28 6.34 -8.54
CA ASP A 16 23.13 6.06 -9.71
C ASP A 16 24.05 4.84 -9.54
N GLY A 17 23.58 3.81 -8.84
CA GLY A 17 24.36 2.61 -8.57
C GLY A 17 25.44 2.79 -7.48
N GLU A 18 25.35 3.85 -6.69
CA GLU A 18 26.30 4.15 -5.62
C GLU A 18 25.56 4.37 -4.27
N TRP A 19 26.21 3.97 -3.18
CA TRP A 19 25.71 4.17 -1.82
C TRP A 19 26.24 5.51 -1.27
N VAL A 20 25.37 6.51 -1.12
CA VAL A 20 25.76 7.89 -0.83
C VAL A 20 25.14 8.42 0.47
N ASN A 21 25.84 9.35 1.12
CA ASN A 21 25.34 10.10 2.28
C ASN A 21 24.58 11.35 1.81
N ALA A 22 23.91 12.04 2.74
CA ALA A 22 23.42 13.40 2.51
C ALA A 22 24.60 14.37 2.41
N ASP A 23 24.52 15.38 1.53
CA ASP A 23 25.54 16.43 1.36
C ASP A 23 25.79 17.20 2.68
N SER A 24 24.75 17.33 3.51
CA SER A 24 24.83 17.96 4.84
C SER A 24 25.55 17.11 5.90
N GLY A 25 25.71 15.81 5.66
CA GLY A 25 26.14 14.84 6.67
C GLY A 25 25.09 14.54 7.75
N GLU A 26 23.91 15.18 7.71
CA GLU A 26 22.84 14.93 8.69
C GLU A 26 22.17 13.56 8.45
N THR A 27 21.69 12.95 9.53
CA THR A 27 21.00 11.66 9.52
C THR A 27 19.64 11.74 10.23
N ILE A 28 18.82 10.72 10.00
CA ILE A 28 17.55 10.47 10.68
C ILE A 28 17.67 9.14 11.42
N SER A 29 17.36 9.14 12.72
CA SER A 29 17.28 7.91 13.53
C SER A 29 16.07 7.08 13.13
N VAL A 30 16.26 5.77 13.05
CA VAL A 30 15.21 4.78 12.84
C VAL A 30 15.10 3.94 14.10
N ASN A 31 13.89 3.85 14.66
CA ASN A 31 13.63 3.18 15.92
C ASN A 31 12.77 1.94 15.75
N ASN A 32 13.01 0.92 16.54
CA ASN A 32 12.12 -0.22 16.67
C ASN A 32 10.88 0.20 17.49
N PRO A 33 9.65 0.16 16.93
CA PRO A 33 8.45 0.62 17.64
C PRO A 33 8.07 -0.27 18.83
N ALA A 34 8.58 -1.51 18.90
CA ALA A 34 8.29 -2.44 20.00
C ALA A 34 9.04 -2.10 21.30
N ASN A 35 10.21 -1.44 21.21
CA ASN A 35 11.03 -1.14 22.37
C ASN A 35 11.64 0.27 22.36
N LEU A 36 11.32 1.08 21.35
CA LEU A 36 11.76 2.45 21.12
C LEU A 36 13.28 2.64 20.98
N LYS A 37 14.05 1.57 20.87
CA LYS A 37 15.51 1.63 20.69
C LYS A 37 15.84 2.00 19.25
N GLU A 38 16.85 2.84 19.08
CA GLU A 38 17.42 3.11 17.77
C GLU A 38 18.06 1.83 17.20
N ILE A 39 17.70 1.51 15.99
CA ILE A 39 18.20 0.36 15.22
C ILE A 39 19.24 0.77 14.17
N GLY A 40 19.35 2.05 13.91
CA GLY A 40 20.32 2.66 13.01
C GLY A 40 19.88 4.03 12.53
N THR A 41 20.62 4.59 11.60
CA THR A 41 20.34 5.90 10.98
C THR A 41 20.37 5.82 9.48
N VAL A 42 19.70 6.76 8.81
CA VAL A 42 19.74 6.94 7.34
C VAL A 42 19.99 8.40 7.00
N PRO A 43 20.50 8.71 5.78
CA PRO A 43 20.79 10.08 5.38
C PRO A 43 19.54 10.97 5.40
N LYS A 44 19.70 12.20 5.87
CA LYS A 44 18.66 13.24 5.84
C LYS A 44 18.83 14.10 4.60
N CYS A 45 18.57 13.49 3.44
CA CYS A 45 18.65 14.18 2.15
C CYS A 45 17.52 15.21 1.97
N GLY A 46 17.76 16.17 1.09
CA GLY A 46 16.81 17.22 0.72
C GLY A 46 16.65 17.35 -0.79
N THR A 47 16.42 18.59 -1.24
CA THR A 47 16.17 18.91 -2.65
C THR A 47 17.33 18.57 -3.57
N SER A 48 18.59 18.81 -3.16
CA SER A 48 19.79 18.62 -4.00
C SER A 48 19.96 17.15 -4.39
N GLU A 49 20.00 16.27 -3.40
CA GLU A 49 20.18 14.83 -3.63
C GLU A 49 18.97 14.21 -4.34
N THR A 50 17.77 14.77 -4.12
CA THR A 50 16.57 14.34 -4.87
C THR A 50 16.73 14.68 -6.35
N ARG A 51 17.24 15.87 -6.67
CA ARG A 51 17.51 16.26 -8.06
C ARG A 51 18.56 15.37 -8.70
N ASN A 52 19.65 15.05 -7.98
CA ASN A 52 20.66 14.11 -8.45
C ASN A 52 20.07 12.72 -8.76
N ALA A 53 19.16 12.21 -7.90
CA ALA A 53 18.48 10.94 -8.15
C ALA A 53 17.55 10.99 -9.38
N ILE A 54 16.85 12.11 -9.59
CA ILE A 54 16.01 12.34 -10.78
C ILE A 54 16.87 12.38 -12.06
N GLU A 55 17.99 13.08 -12.02
CA GLU A 55 18.92 13.17 -13.15
C GLU A 55 19.56 11.80 -13.45
N ALA A 56 19.98 11.04 -12.44
CA ALA A 56 20.46 9.68 -12.60
C ALA A 56 19.42 8.78 -13.30
N ALA A 57 18.17 8.87 -12.86
CA ALA A 57 17.06 8.14 -13.49
C ALA A 57 16.85 8.58 -14.96
N ASN A 58 16.91 9.87 -15.23
CA ASN A 58 16.76 10.41 -16.58
C ASN A 58 17.91 9.97 -17.51
N ASN A 59 19.13 9.95 -17.01
CA ASN A 59 20.29 9.50 -17.76
C ASN A 59 20.27 7.99 -18.04
N ALA A 60 19.74 7.18 -17.13
CA ALA A 60 19.56 5.73 -17.32
C ALA A 60 18.41 5.38 -18.29
N TRP A 61 17.43 6.28 -18.46
CA TRP A 61 16.22 6.00 -19.23
C TRP A 61 16.44 5.56 -20.68
N PRO A 62 17.31 6.20 -21.50
CA PRO A 62 17.53 5.80 -22.89
C PRO A 62 17.99 4.34 -23.00
N GLU A 63 18.92 3.89 -22.15
CA GLU A 63 19.39 2.51 -22.15
C GLU A 63 18.30 1.54 -21.65
N TRP A 64 17.62 1.89 -20.54
CA TRP A 64 16.61 1.02 -19.94
C TRP A 64 15.42 0.80 -20.88
N ARG A 65 14.89 1.85 -21.50
CA ARG A 65 13.77 1.73 -22.44
C ARG A 65 14.12 1.03 -23.73
N ALA A 66 15.41 1.07 -24.13
CA ALA A 66 15.89 0.39 -25.33
C ALA A 66 16.02 -1.15 -25.16
N LYS A 67 16.10 -1.64 -23.92
CA LYS A 67 16.06 -3.08 -23.67
C LYS A 67 14.74 -3.69 -24.14
N SER A 68 14.81 -4.87 -24.76
CA SER A 68 13.59 -5.60 -25.12
C SER A 68 12.73 -5.93 -23.88
N ALA A 69 11.44 -6.13 -24.07
CA ALA A 69 10.53 -6.55 -23.00
C ALA A 69 11.03 -7.85 -22.31
N ARG A 70 11.63 -8.76 -23.09
CA ARG A 70 12.23 -9.99 -22.56
C ARG A 70 13.40 -9.70 -21.61
N GLN A 71 14.33 -8.84 -21.99
CA GLN A 71 15.48 -8.50 -21.16
C GLN A 71 15.05 -7.84 -19.83
N ARG A 72 14.06 -6.93 -19.86
CA ARG A 72 13.50 -6.34 -18.63
C ARG A 72 12.79 -7.39 -17.78
N SER A 73 12.02 -8.29 -18.40
CA SER A 73 11.36 -9.41 -17.74
C SER A 73 12.35 -10.33 -17.02
N GLU A 74 13.47 -10.66 -17.65
CA GLU A 74 14.52 -11.54 -17.08
C GLU A 74 15.17 -10.90 -15.83
N ILE A 75 15.45 -9.59 -15.86
CA ILE A 75 16.00 -8.85 -14.71
C ILE A 75 14.96 -8.80 -13.55
N LEU A 76 13.69 -8.49 -13.85
CA LEU A 76 12.61 -8.51 -12.86
C LEU A 76 12.44 -9.91 -12.26
N ARG A 77 12.47 -10.96 -13.08
CA ARG A 77 12.36 -12.35 -12.60
C ARG A 77 13.50 -12.70 -11.64
N LYS A 78 14.72 -12.29 -11.95
CA LYS A 78 15.87 -12.50 -11.06
C LYS A 78 15.69 -11.71 -9.74
N TRP A 79 15.14 -10.50 -9.80
CA TRP A 79 14.82 -9.73 -8.58
C TRP A 79 13.79 -10.43 -7.72
N PHE A 80 12.73 -10.99 -8.32
CA PHE A 80 11.75 -11.83 -7.63
C PHE A 80 12.42 -13.05 -6.96
N ASP A 81 13.24 -13.81 -7.72
CA ASP A 81 13.90 -15.00 -7.19
C ASP A 81 14.78 -14.66 -5.97
N LEU A 82 15.56 -13.57 -6.05
CA LEU A 82 16.38 -13.07 -4.94
C LEU A 82 15.54 -12.64 -3.72
N MET A 83 14.38 -12.04 -3.92
CA MET A 83 13.46 -11.70 -2.81
C MET A 83 12.95 -12.96 -2.10
N ILE A 84 12.59 -14.00 -2.85
CA ILE A 84 12.10 -15.26 -2.28
C ILE A 84 13.22 -16.03 -1.57
N GLU A 85 14.42 -16.10 -2.15
CA GLU A 85 15.58 -16.73 -1.54
C GLU A 85 15.99 -16.10 -0.21
N ASN A 86 15.80 -14.77 -0.07
CA ASN A 86 16.17 -14.03 1.13
C ASN A 86 14.95 -13.62 2.00
N LYS A 87 13.80 -14.29 1.80
CA LYS A 87 12.52 -13.96 2.43
C LYS A 87 12.61 -13.80 3.94
N GLU A 88 13.31 -14.70 4.62
CA GLU A 88 13.39 -14.70 6.08
C GLU A 88 14.14 -13.47 6.62
N GLU A 89 15.29 -13.16 6.04
CA GLU A 89 16.09 -12.01 6.47
C GLU A 89 15.39 -10.68 6.18
N LEU A 90 14.75 -10.56 5.00
CA LEU A 90 13.93 -9.41 4.65
C LEU A 90 12.74 -9.24 5.61
N ALA A 91 12.10 -10.34 6.02
CA ALA A 91 10.99 -10.32 6.98
C ALA A 91 11.46 -9.88 8.38
N GLN A 92 12.64 -10.32 8.83
CA GLN A 92 13.22 -9.89 10.10
C GLN A 92 13.55 -8.39 10.11
N ILE A 93 14.15 -7.86 9.03
CA ILE A 93 14.39 -6.42 8.86
C ILE A 93 13.07 -5.65 9.00
N MET A 94 12.05 -6.07 8.26
CA MET A 94 10.74 -5.44 8.28
C MET A 94 10.09 -5.46 9.67
N THR A 95 10.11 -6.61 10.37
CA THR A 95 9.56 -6.72 11.73
C THR A 95 10.27 -5.78 12.70
N VAL A 96 11.59 -5.67 12.59
CA VAL A 96 12.38 -4.81 13.49
C VAL A 96 12.10 -3.33 13.28
N GLU A 97 11.96 -2.87 12.00
CA GLU A 97 11.73 -1.44 11.73
C GLU A 97 10.25 -1.02 11.80
N GLN A 98 9.31 -1.93 11.48
CA GLN A 98 7.88 -1.62 11.39
C GLN A 98 7.07 -2.13 12.58
N GLY A 99 7.52 -3.21 13.23
CA GLY A 99 6.89 -3.77 14.42
C GLY A 99 5.87 -4.87 14.19
N LYS A 100 5.41 -5.12 12.95
CA LYS A 100 4.42 -6.19 12.68
C LYS A 100 4.96 -7.59 13.03
N PRO A 101 4.07 -8.54 13.35
CA PRO A 101 4.45 -9.92 13.59
C PRO A 101 5.26 -10.52 12.44
N ILE A 102 6.27 -11.32 12.77
CA ILE A 102 7.20 -11.93 11.78
C ILE A 102 6.47 -12.77 10.74
N ASN A 103 5.38 -13.46 11.12
CA ASN A 103 4.57 -14.23 10.19
C ASN A 103 3.86 -13.34 9.16
N GLU A 104 3.45 -12.13 9.55
CA GLU A 104 2.89 -11.15 8.64
C GLU A 104 3.97 -10.53 7.74
N SER A 105 5.17 -10.28 8.27
CA SER A 105 6.32 -9.83 7.48
C SER A 105 6.72 -10.85 6.42
N ARG A 106 6.79 -12.14 6.79
CA ARG A 106 7.01 -13.23 5.81
C ARG A 106 5.93 -13.26 4.73
N GLY A 107 4.67 -13.02 5.12
CA GLY A 107 3.54 -12.89 4.20
C GLY A 107 3.70 -11.70 3.27
N GLU A 108 4.12 -10.55 3.79
CA GLU A 108 4.32 -9.33 2.99
C GLU A 108 5.47 -9.46 1.99
N ILE A 109 6.60 -10.08 2.37
CA ILE A 109 7.68 -10.32 1.40
C ILE A 109 7.18 -11.15 0.22
N GLY A 110 6.42 -12.24 0.50
CA GLY A 110 5.80 -13.03 -0.57
C GLY A 110 4.81 -12.22 -1.42
N TYR A 111 4.01 -11.38 -0.79
CA TYR A 111 3.05 -10.50 -1.46
C TYR A 111 3.76 -9.43 -2.31
N GLY A 112 4.81 -8.80 -1.79
CA GLY A 112 5.61 -7.83 -2.55
C GLY A 112 6.32 -8.48 -3.74
N ALA A 113 6.89 -9.67 -3.55
CA ALA A 113 7.53 -10.44 -4.60
C ALA A 113 6.54 -10.85 -5.72
N SER A 114 5.29 -11.19 -5.37
CA SER A 114 4.28 -11.57 -6.38
C SER A 114 3.98 -10.46 -7.39
N PHE A 115 4.11 -9.18 -7.03
CA PHE A 115 4.02 -8.06 -8.00
C PHE A 115 5.21 -8.02 -8.94
N VAL A 116 6.41 -8.32 -8.45
CA VAL A 116 7.61 -8.38 -9.30
C VAL A 116 7.48 -9.53 -10.29
N GLU A 117 7.04 -10.71 -9.86
CA GLU A 117 6.74 -11.85 -10.71
C GLU A 117 5.68 -11.52 -11.76
N TRP A 118 4.50 -11.02 -11.32
CA TRP A 118 3.40 -10.65 -12.19
C TRP A 118 3.82 -9.70 -13.30
N PHE A 119 4.50 -8.60 -12.94
CA PHE A 119 4.92 -7.61 -13.92
C PHE A 119 6.13 -8.03 -14.76
N SER A 120 6.96 -8.98 -14.30
CA SER A 120 7.97 -9.61 -15.15
C SER A 120 7.34 -10.31 -16.34
N GLU A 121 6.15 -10.90 -16.15
CA GLU A 121 5.39 -11.56 -17.20
C GLU A 121 4.57 -10.58 -18.04
N GLU A 122 3.92 -9.61 -17.41
CA GLU A 122 3.13 -8.57 -18.09
C GLU A 122 4.00 -7.65 -18.96
N ALA A 123 5.30 -7.48 -18.67
CA ALA A 123 6.23 -6.74 -19.52
C ALA A 123 6.15 -7.15 -20.99
N LYS A 124 5.91 -8.44 -21.25
CA LYS A 124 5.84 -9.04 -22.60
C LYS A 124 4.45 -8.90 -23.26
N ARG A 125 3.46 -8.35 -22.56
CA ARG A 125 2.06 -8.23 -23.03
C ARG A 125 1.62 -6.79 -23.27
N VAL A 126 2.54 -5.84 -23.29
CA VAL A 126 2.28 -4.43 -23.58
C VAL A 126 2.13 -4.25 -25.10
N TYR A 127 1.03 -4.75 -25.65
CA TYR A 127 0.74 -4.69 -27.08
C TYR A 127 0.17 -3.34 -27.46
N GLY A 128 0.49 -2.90 -28.71
CA GLY A 128 -0.21 -1.84 -29.40
C GLY A 128 -1.31 -2.38 -30.32
N ASP A 129 -1.90 -1.50 -31.13
CA ASP A 129 -3.00 -1.81 -32.01
C ASP A 129 -2.69 -1.44 -33.46
N THR A 130 -3.27 -2.17 -34.41
CA THR A 130 -3.41 -1.76 -35.80
C THR A 130 -4.87 -1.49 -36.07
N ILE A 131 -5.22 -0.25 -36.44
CA ILE A 131 -6.58 0.20 -36.61
C ILE A 131 -6.85 0.41 -38.11
N PRO A 132 -7.96 -0.08 -38.68
CA PRO A 132 -8.37 0.21 -40.06
C PRO A 132 -8.58 1.72 -40.26
N ASP A 133 -7.94 2.30 -41.27
CA ASP A 133 -8.19 3.69 -41.69
C ASP A 133 -9.37 3.71 -42.66
N PRO A 134 -10.22 4.76 -42.68
CA PRO A 134 -11.26 4.93 -43.67
C PRO A 134 -10.74 5.08 -45.13
N MET A 135 -9.47 5.48 -45.27
CA MET A 135 -8.79 5.61 -46.58
C MET A 135 -7.95 4.36 -46.87
N THR A 136 -7.93 3.92 -48.12
CA THR A 136 -7.25 2.68 -48.53
C THR A 136 -5.74 2.76 -48.56
N ASP A 137 -5.22 3.98 -48.79
CA ASP A 137 -3.77 4.28 -48.88
C ASP A 137 -3.04 4.46 -47.52
N ARG A 138 -3.75 4.17 -46.41
CA ARG A 138 -3.24 4.48 -45.06
C ARG A 138 -3.27 3.29 -44.13
N ARG A 139 -2.44 3.39 -43.12
CA ARG A 139 -2.42 2.47 -41.97
C ARG A 139 -2.26 3.24 -40.68
N ILE A 140 -3.06 2.88 -39.67
CA ILE A 140 -2.97 3.43 -38.33
C ILE A 140 -2.31 2.38 -37.43
N VAL A 141 -1.23 2.80 -36.76
CA VAL A 141 -0.56 1.98 -35.73
C VAL A 141 -0.56 2.74 -34.41
N VAL A 142 -0.90 2.07 -33.35
CA VAL A 142 -0.82 2.58 -31.98
C VAL A 142 0.33 1.89 -31.25
N LEU A 143 1.23 2.66 -30.69
CA LEU A 143 2.33 2.18 -29.84
C LEU A 143 2.06 2.54 -28.39
N LYS A 144 2.42 1.63 -27.48
CA LYS A 144 2.51 1.89 -26.05
C LYS A 144 3.97 2.11 -25.67
N GLN A 145 4.29 3.27 -25.10
CA GLN A 145 5.66 3.68 -24.76
C GLN A 145 5.78 4.01 -23.27
N PRO A 146 6.95 3.81 -22.63
CA PRO A 146 7.13 4.21 -21.24
C PRO A 146 6.97 5.71 -21.05
N VAL A 147 6.30 6.14 -19.98
CA VAL A 147 6.02 7.55 -19.68
C VAL A 147 7.30 8.37 -19.42
N GLY A 148 8.34 7.77 -18.86
CA GLY A 148 9.61 8.41 -18.49
C GLY A 148 9.99 8.14 -17.03
N VAL A 149 10.65 9.08 -16.38
CA VAL A 149 11.06 8.97 -14.97
C VAL A 149 9.82 8.94 -14.06
N VAL A 150 9.78 7.95 -13.16
CA VAL A 150 8.70 7.73 -12.19
C VAL A 150 9.20 8.02 -10.78
N ALA A 151 8.47 8.87 -10.06
CA ALA A 151 8.63 9.06 -8.62
C ALA A 151 7.67 8.12 -7.87
N SER A 152 8.19 7.39 -6.88
CA SER A 152 7.43 6.48 -6.02
C SER A 152 7.59 6.90 -4.56
N ILE A 153 6.51 7.36 -3.92
CA ILE A 153 6.50 7.73 -2.50
C ILE A 153 5.63 6.72 -1.77
N THR A 154 6.20 6.03 -0.77
CA THR A 154 5.56 4.89 -0.11
C THR A 154 5.43 5.05 1.39
N PRO A 155 4.37 4.49 2.02
CA PRO A 155 4.14 4.55 3.45
C PRO A 155 4.96 3.49 4.20
N TRP A 156 4.87 3.54 5.52
CA TRP A 156 5.59 2.67 6.46
C TRP A 156 4.87 1.33 6.76
N ASN A 157 3.58 1.21 6.47
CA ASN A 157 2.79 0.08 6.97
C ASN A 157 3.00 -1.24 6.21
N PHE A 158 3.38 -1.17 4.92
CA PHE A 158 3.80 -2.31 4.09
C PHE A 158 5.05 -1.90 3.28
N PRO A 159 6.20 -1.78 3.95
CA PRO A 159 7.38 -1.10 3.40
C PRO A 159 8.06 -1.84 2.23
N ASN A 160 7.76 -3.12 2.03
CA ASN A 160 8.22 -3.89 0.88
C ASN A 160 7.17 -3.87 -0.26
N ALA A 161 5.95 -4.30 0.03
CA ALA A 161 4.92 -4.49 -0.99
C ALA A 161 4.46 -3.17 -1.64
N MET A 162 4.43 -2.04 -0.90
CA MET A 162 4.06 -0.75 -1.48
C MET A 162 5.09 -0.21 -2.46
N ILE A 163 6.36 -0.62 -2.32
CA ILE A 163 7.42 -0.31 -3.27
C ILE A 163 7.29 -1.17 -4.52
N THR A 164 7.23 -2.49 -4.37
CA THR A 164 7.22 -3.41 -5.51
C THR A 164 6.00 -3.24 -6.40
N ARG A 165 4.81 -3.00 -5.83
CA ARG A 165 3.56 -2.72 -6.58
C ARG A 165 3.66 -1.48 -7.49
N LYS A 166 4.47 -0.49 -7.14
CA LYS A 166 4.68 0.75 -7.91
C LYS A 166 5.85 0.62 -8.88
N CYS A 167 6.95 0.04 -8.39
CA CYS A 167 8.20 -0.01 -9.15
C CYS A 167 8.20 -1.12 -10.18
N ALA A 168 7.64 -2.29 -9.88
CA ALA A 168 7.65 -3.41 -10.82
C ALA A 168 6.93 -3.09 -12.15
N PRO A 169 5.71 -2.52 -12.19
CA PRO A 169 5.08 -2.14 -13.46
C PRO A 169 5.83 -1.02 -14.18
N ALA A 170 6.38 -0.03 -13.46
CA ALA A 170 7.20 1.03 -14.05
C ALA A 170 8.45 0.45 -14.76
N LEU A 171 9.20 -0.36 -14.04
CA LEU A 171 10.42 -1.02 -14.56
C LEU A 171 10.10 -1.98 -15.70
N ALA A 172 8.99 -2.72 -15.62
CA ALA A 172 8.55 -3.65 -16.67
C ALA A 172 8.35 -2.99 -18.02
N VAL A 173 7.80 -1.78 -18.05
CA VAL A 173 7.57 -1.04 -19.31
C VAL A 173 8.76 -0.22 -19.77
N GLY A 174 9.80 -0.07 -18.94
CA GLY A 174 11.01 0.67 -19.29
C GLY A 174 11.11 2.08 -18.67
N CYS A 175 10.38 2.35 -17.59
CA CYS A 175 10.51 3.56 -16.79
C CYS A 175 11.54 3.35 -15.67
N PRO A 176 12.54 4.22 -15.49
CA PRO A 176 13.37 4.24 -14.30
C PRO A 176 12.60 4.87 -13.13
N VAL A 177 13.01 4.55 -11.89
CA VAL A 177 12.28 4.92 -10.68
C VAL A 177 13.16 5.63 -9.66
N VAL A 178 12.58 6.63 -8.97
CA VAL A 178 13.12 7.26 -7.76
C VAL A 178 12.15 6.98 -6.63
N ILE A 179 12.61 6.23 -5.62
CA ILE A 179 11.82 5.75 -4.49
C ILE A 179 12.10 6.59 -3.26
N LYS A 180 11.07 7.15 -2.66
CA LYS A 180 11.11 7.77 -1.34
C LYS A 180 10.31 6.92 -0.36
N PRO A 181 10.96 6.03 0.43
CA PRO A 181 10.28 5.27 1.47
C PRO A 181 9.91 6.15 2.65
N ALA A 182 9.01 5.66 3.52
CA ALA A 182 8.73 6.32 4.78
C ALA A 182 9.99 6.38 5.66
N SER A 183 10.12 7.45 6.44
CA SER A 183 11.30 7.63 7.31
C SER A 183 11.36 6.62 8.47
N GLN A 184 10.21 6.06 8.86
CA GLN A 184 10.12 5.04 9.90
C GLN A 184 10.61 3.67 9.43
N THR A 185 10.53 3.37 8.11
CA THR A 185 10.81 2.04 7.56
C THR A 185 11.67 2.10 6.28
N PRO A 186 12.87 2.67 6.36
CA PRO A 186 13.73 2.83 5.18
C PRO A 186 14.50 1.55 4.81
N TYR A 187 14.78 0.66 5.78
CA TYR A 187 15.66 -0.49 5.57
C TYR A 187 15.06 -1.54 4.64
N SER A 188 13.75 -1.74 4.64
CA SER A 188 13.08 -2.60 3.65
C SER A 188 13.32 -2.09 2.21
N ALA A 189 13.29 -0.77 2.00
CA ALA A 189 13.56 -0.17 0.69
C ALA A 189 15.04 -0.31 0.28
N LEU A 190 15.96 -0.09 1.21
CA LEU A 190 17.40 -0.22 0.98
C LEU A 190 17.79 -1.67 0.70
N ALA A 191 17.17 -2.64 1.40
CA ALA A 191 17.35 -4.06 1.12
C ALA A 191 16.86 -4.45 -0.29
N LEU A 192 15.72 -3.88 -0.73
CA LEU A 192 15.25 -4.07 -2.11
C LEU A 192 16.23 -3.49 -3.15
N ALA A 193 16.91 -2.37 -2.84
CA ALA A 193 17.94 -1.81 -3.71
C ALA A 193 19.19 -2.71 -3.82
N VAL A 194 19.62 -3.32 -2.70
CA VAL A 194 20.71 -4.32 -2.73
C VAL A 194 20.35 -5.48 -3.67
N LEU A 195 19.14 -6.02 -3.53
CA LEU A 195 18.68 -7.12 -4.38
C LEU A 195 18.49 -6.68 -5.85
N ALA A 196 18.12 -5.43 -6.11
CA ALA A 196 18.03 -4.89 -7.47
C ALA A 196 19.42 -4.79 -8.13
N GLU A 197 20.44 -4.37 -7.39
CA GLU A 197 21.84 -4.36 -7.86
C GLU A 197 22.30 -5.78 -8.21
N GLU A 198 22.04 -6.77 -7.34
CA GLU A 198 22.36 -8.20 -7.59
C GLU A 198 21.56 -8.77 -8.77
N ALA A 199 20.32 -8.32 -8.99
CA ALA A 199 19.50 -8.71 -10.13
C ALA A 199 20.05 -8.20 -11.47
N GLY A 200 20.86 -7.15 -11.45
CA GLY A 200 21.51 -6.57 -12.62
C GLY A 200 20.75 -5.44 -13.27
N PHE A 201 19.97 -4.68 -12.49
CA PHE A 201 19.45 -3.40 -12.98
C PHE A 201 20.60 -2.45 -13.31
N PRO A 202 20.58 -1.77 -14.47
CA PRO A 202 21.58 -0.75 -14.80
C PRO A 202 21.60 0.37 -13.76
N LYS A 203 22.77 1.00 -13.55
CA LYS A 203 22.93 2.18 -12.69
C LYS A 203 21.88 3.24 -13.03
N GLY A 204 21.34 3.92 -12.04
CA GLY A 204 20.31 4.93 -12.20
C GLY A 204 18.89 4.43 -12.52
N THR A 205 18.71 3.17 -12.92
CA THR A 205 17.36 2.62 -13.23
C THR A 205 16.47 2.54 -12.00
N LEU A 206 17.03 2.24 -10.83
CA LEU A 206 16.36 2.24 -9.53
C LEU A 206 17.19 3.07 -8.57
N ASN A 207 16.55 4.05 -7.93
CA ASN A 207 17.18 4.93 -6.96
C ASN A 207 16.32 4.97 -5.68
N VAL A 208 16.96 4.96 -4.51
CA VAL A 208 16.29 5.06 -3.20
C VAL A 208 16.86 6.22 -2.44
N ILE A 209 16.00 7.17 -2.05
CA ILE A 209 16.38 8.37 -1.32
C ILE A 209 15.60 8.47 0.00
N THR A 210 16.32 8.68 1.11
CA THR A 210 15.77 8.96 2.44
C THR A 210 15.98 10.41 2.82
N GLY A 211 15.16 10.99 3.71
CA GLY A 211 15.35 12.36 4.14
C GLY A 211 14.06 13.11 4.44
N LYS A 212 14.11 14.43 4.33
CA LYS A 212 13.00 15.33 4.61
C LYS A 212 11.84 15.14 3.63
N ALA A 213 10.75 14.57 4.13
CA ALA A 213 9.59 14.23 3.29
C ALA A 213 9.02 15.42 2.50
N SER A 214 8.99 16.62 3.11
CA SER A 214 8.49 17.84 2.45
C SER A 214 9.37 18.31 1.29
N GLU A 215 10.69 18.31 1.47
CA GLU A 215 11.65 18.76 0.45
C GLU A 215 11.74 17.76 -0.70
N ILE A 216 11.88 16.47 -0.39
CA ILE A 216 11.92 15.40 -1.39
C ILE A 216 10.58 15.33 -2.15
N GLY A 217 9.45 15.38 -1.42
CA GLY A 217 8.12 15.35 -2.03
C GLY A 217 7.86 16.56 -2.94
N GLU A 218 8.33 17.75 -2.56
CA GLU A 218 8.26 18.95 -3.38
C GLU A 218 9.03 18.78 -4.70
N GLU A 219 10.31 18.40 -4.63
CA GLU A 219 11.15 18.22 -5.81
C GLU A 219 10.61 17.13 -6.74
N LEU A 220 10.18 15.97 -6.18
CA LEU A 220 9.57 14.91 -6.98
C LEU A 220 8.25 15.34 -7.66
N ALA A 221 7.45 16.17 -6.99
CA ALA A 221 6.16 16.60 -7.52
C ALA A 221 6.31 17.73 -8.56
N THR A 222 7.27 18.64 -8.41
CA THR A 222 7.39 19.85 -9.26
C THR A 222 8.43 19.72 -10.37
N ASN A 223 9.42 18.83 -10.24
CA ASN A 223 10.48 18.67 -11.23
C ASN A 223 9.90 18.17 -12.58
N PRO A 224 10.17 18.88 -13.71
CA PRO A 224 9.59 18.54 -15.01
C PRO A 224 10.16 17.26 -15.65
N ILE A 225 11.31 16.76 -15.19
CA ILE A 225 11.89 15.49 -15.64
C ILE A 225 11.04 14.31 -15.16
N VAL A 226 10.47 14.41 -13.97
CA VAL A 226 9.54 13.41 -13.44
C VAL A 226 8.23 13.47 -14.24
N ARG A 227 7.88 12.38 -14.91
CA ARG A 227 6.70 12.28 -15.77
C ARG A 227 5.50 11.65 -15.08
N LYS A 228 5.75 10.87 -14.03
CA LYS A 228 4.72 10.25 -13.22
C LYS A 228 5.10 10.27 -11.74
N LEU A 229 4.10 10.57 -10.90
CA LEU A 229 4.19 10.39 -9.46
C LEU A 229 3.19 9.34 -9.01
N SER A 230 3.68 8.29 -8.34
CA SER A 230 2.87 7.25 -7.68
C SER A 230 3.03 7.39 -6.17
N PHE A 231 1.94 7.64 -5.48
CA PHE A 231 1.90 7.91 -4.05
C PHE A 231 0.97 6.94 -3.32
N THR A 232 1.40 6.44 -2.17
CA THR A 232 0.53 5.82 -1.17
C THR A 232 0.77 6.50 0.18
N GLY A 233 -0.31 6.95 0.83
CA GLY A 233 -0.25 7.61 2.14
C GLY A 233 -1.59 8.23 2.54
N SER A 234 -1.56 9.25 3.41
CA SER A 234 -2.78 9.91 3.85
C SER A 234 -3.45 10.71 2.72
N THR A 235 -4.78 10.81 2.77
CA THR A 235 -5.57 11.58 1.82
C THR A 235 -5.15 13.06 1.79
N GLU A 236 -4.82 13.64 2.93
CA GLU A 236 -4.36 15.02 3.06
C GLU A 236 -3.07 15.27 2.24
N ILE A 237 -2.04 14.45 2.44
CA ILE A 237 -0.77 14.56 1.71
C ILE A 237 -0.97 14.26 0.22
N GLY A 238 -1.84 13.30 -0.12
CA GLY A 238 -2.20 13.02 -1.51
C GLY A 238 -2.79 14.23 -2.23
N LYS A 239 -3.71 14.97 -1.59
CA LYS A 239 -4.28 16.22 -2.13
C LYS A 239 -3.21 17.29 -2.36
N ILE A 240 -2.26 17.45 -1.42
CA ILE A 240 -1.14 18.40 -1.56
C ILE A 240 -0.23 18.02 -2.74
N LEU A 241 0.15 16.75 -2.86
CA LEU A 241 0.98 16.28 -3.96
C LEU A 241 0.28 16.40 -5.32
N LEU A 242 -1.02 16.09 -5.38
CA LEU A 242 -1.83 16.25 -6.58
C LEU A 242 -1.84 17.70 -7.06
N GLN A 243 -2.04 18.64 -6.14
CA GLN A 243 -1.98 20.08 -6.45
C GLN A 243 -0.60 20.48 -7.00
N LYS A 244 0.50 20.01 -6.40
CA LYS A 244 1.87 20.31 -6.87
C LYS A 244 2.16 19.72 -8.25
N CYS A 245 1.70 18.49 -8.50
CA CYS A 245 1.87 17.82 -9.79
C CYS A 245 1.15 18.53 -10.95
N SER A 246 0.08 19.29 -10.66
CA SER A 246 -0.70 19.99 -11.70
C SER A 246 0.13 21.01 -12.50
N GLY A 247 1.16 21.61 -11.89
CA GLY A 247 2.04 22.57 -12.55
C GLY A 247 2.83 22.03 -13.74
N THR A 248 3.02 20.72 -13.82
CA THR A 248 3.73 20.07 -14.94
C THR A 248 2.83 19.09 -15.71
N VAL A 249 1.55 18.99 -15.34
CA VAL A 249 0.56 18.06 -15.95
C VAL A 249 1.06 16.61 -15.97
N LYS A 250 1.90 16.21 -15.00
CA LYS A 250 2.42 14.85 -14.93
C LYS A 250 1.33 13.85 -14.56
N LYS A 251 1.46 12.61 -15.02
CA LYS A 251 0.59 11.54 -14.59
C LYS A 251 0.71 11.31 -13.08
N VAL A 252 -0.40 10.98 -12.44
CA VAL A 252 -0.44 10.62 -11.02
C VAL A 252 -1.21 9.33 -10.82
N SER A 253 -0.80 8.51 -9.86
CA SER A 253 -1.64 7.51 -9.21
C SER A 253 -1.55 7.69 -7.71
N MET A 254 -2.70 7.67 -7.07
CA MET A 254 -2.86 7.97 -5.66
C MET A 254 -3.59 6.81 -4.99
N GLU A 255 -2.94 6.19 -4.02
CA GLU A 255 -3.53 5.22 -3.11
C GLU A 255 -3.60 5.85 -1.72
N LEU A 256 -4.80 6.22 -1.30
CA LEU A 256 -5.01 7.10 -0.14
C LEU A 256 -5.71 6.36 0.99
N GLY A 257 -6.21 7.10 1.98
CA GLY A 257 -6.90 6.54 3.13
C GLY A 257 -8.15 5.75 2.76
N GLY A 258 -8.57 4.88 3.68
CA GLY A 258 -9.76 4.07 3.54
C GLY A 258 -10.55 3.97 4.84
N HIS A 259 -11.82 3.63 4.74
CA HIS A 259 -12.71 3.47 5.88
C HIS A 259 -13.73 2.36 5.59
N ALA A 260 -13.20 1.14 5.39
CA ALA A 260 -13.94 0.03 4.82
C ALA A 260 -15.13 -0.39 5.69
N PRO A 261 -16.33 -0.54 5.11
CA PRO A 261 -17.44 -1.24 5.74
C PRO A 261 -17.20 -2.76 5.66
N PHE A 262 -17.56 -3.44 6.73
CA PHE A 262 -17.61 -4.90 6.83
C PHE A 262 -19.03 -5.29 7.23
N ILE A 263 -19.78 -5.91 6.32
CA ILE A 263 -21.22 -6.12 6.46
C ILE A 263 -21.50 -7.61 6.68
N VAL A 264 -22.24 -7.95 7.73
CA VAL A 264 -22.67 -9.33 8.04
C VAL A 264 -24.17 -9.42 7.94
N PHE A 265 -24.68 -10.09 6.90
CA PHE A 265 -26.11 -10.35 6.73
C PHE A 265 -26.56 -11.57 7.54
N ASN A 266 -27.87 -11.66 7.79
CA ASN A 266 -28.47 -12.73 8.61
C ASN A 266 -28.38 -14.14 8.01
N ASP A 267 -28.06 -14.28 6.74
CA ASP A 267 -27.84 -15.54 6.04
C ASP A 267 -26.36 -15.95 5.95
N ALA A 268 -25.45 -15.11 6.48
CA ALA A 268 -24.02 -15.38 6.50
C ALA A 268 -23.66 -16.61 7.36
N ASN A 269 -22.53 -17.25 7.06
CA ASN A 269 -21.84 -18.10 8.02
C ASN A 269 -21.16 -17.19 9.04
N ILE A 270 -21.62 -17.21 10.27
CA ILE A 270 -21.11 -16.30 11.32
C ILE A 270 -19.67 -16.64 11.71
N ASP A 271 -19.28 -17.90 11.72
CA ASP A 271 -17.91 -18.30 12.05
C ASP A 271 -16.92 -17.80 10.97
N ASP A 272 -17.27 -17.94 9.68
CA ASP A 272 -16.48 -17.41 8.57
C ASP A 272 -16.42 -15.88 8.62
N ALA A 273 -17.53 -15.21 8.97
CA ALA A 273 -17.58 -13.75 9.09
C ALA A 273 -16.70 -13.25 10.24
N VAL A 274 -16.67 -13.94 11.38
CA VAL A 274 -15.78 -13.62 12.50
C VAL A 274 -14.32 -13.82 12.11
N ALA A 275 -13.97 -14.94 11.46
CA ALA A 275 -12.62 -15.18 10.97
C ALA A 275 -12.16 -14.10 9.98
N GLY A 276 -13.04 -13.71 9.05
CA GLY A 276 -12.76 -12.64 8.11
C GLY A 276 -12.65 -11.25 8.77
N ALA A 277 -13.45 -10.97 9.80
CA ALA A 277 -13.35 -9.74 10.57
C ALA A 277 -12.02 -9.64 11.32
N ILE A 278 -11.55 -10.73 11.95
CA ILE A 278 -10.21 -10.80 12.57
C ILE A 278 -9.13 -10.49 11.52
N GLN A 279 -9.18 -11.18 10.39
CA GLN A 279 -8.20 -11.06 9.32
C GLN A 279 -8.17 -9.65 8.69
N SER A 280 -9.33 -9.03 8.49
CA SER A 280 -9.43 -7.68 7.93
C SER A 280 -9.06 -6.61 8.94
N LYS A 281 -9.46 -6.74 10.22
CA LYS A 281 -9.35 -5.68 11.22
C LYS A 281 -8.03 -5.68 11.97
N PHE A 282 -7.50 -6.85 12.34
CA PHE A 282 -6.36 -6.92 13.28
C PHE A 282 -5.02 -7.22 12.60
N ARG A 283 -4.99 -7.53 11.30
CA ARG A 283 -3.76 -7.64 10.53
C ARG A 283 -2.96 -6.33 10.64
N ASN A 284 -1.65 -6.43 10.85
CA ASN A 284 -0.74 -5.31 11.07
C ASN A 284 -1.24 -4.34 12.17
N THR A 285 -1.86 -4.90 13.22
CA THR A 285 -2.45 -4.12 14.33
C THR A 285 -3.50 -3.10 13.83
N GLY A 286 -4.21 -3.42 12.76
CA GLY A 286 -5.20 -2.52 12.14
C GLY A 286 -4.60 -1.37 11.32
N GLN A 287 -3.29 -1.34 11.11
CA GLN A 287 -2.57 -0.29 10.38
C GLN A 287 -2.56 -0.58 8.87
N THR A 288 -3.74 -0.76 8.28
CA THR A 288 -3.94 -1.07 6.86
C THR A 288 -5.01 -0.19 6.24
N CYS A 289 -4.75 0.31 5.03
CA CYS A 289 -5.70 1.15 4.29
C CYS A 289 -7.01 0.43 3.89
N VAL A 290 -6.97 -0.90 3.80
CA VAL A 290 -8.14 -1.76 3.51
C VAL A 290 -8.78 -2.34 4.77
N CYS A 291 -8.42 -1.83 5.94
CA CYS A 291 -8.90 -2.30 7.23
C CYS A 291 -10.41 -2.10 7.39
N ALA A 292 -11.12 -3.11 7.89
CA ALA A 292 -12.51 -3.00 8.30
C ALA A 292 -12.65 -2.03 9.48
N ASN A 293 -13.10 -0.80 9.22
CA ASN A 293 -13.23 0.24 10.22
C ASN A 293 -14.68 0.48 10.66
N ARG A 294 -15.68 -0.07 9.93
CA ARG A 294 -17.09 0.04 10.25
C ARG A 294 -17.74 -1.33 10.08
N ILE A 295 -17.93 -2.05 11.19
CA ILE A 295 -18.49 -3.41 11.16
C ILE A 295 -20.01 -3.34 11.36
N TYR A 296 -20.77 -3.53 10.29
CA TYR A 296 -22.22 -3.55 10.28
C TYR A 296 -22.74 -4.98 10.39
N VAL A 297 -23.53 -5.27 11.42
CA VAL A 297 -24.11 -6.60 11.65
C VAL A 297 -25.62 -6.51 11.68
N GLN A 298 -26.29 -7.35 10.87
CA GLN A 298 -27.74 -7.37 10.82
C GLN A 298 -28.35 -7.80 12.16
N GLU A 299 -29.40 -7.11 12.61
CA GLU A 299 -29.97 -7.23 13.97
C GLU A 299 -30.15 -8.68 14.44
N LYS A 300 -30.64 -9.57 13.56
CA LYS A 300 -30.94 -10.98 13.92
C LYS A 300 -29.72 -11.81 14.32
N VAL A 301 -28.54 -11.47 13.83
CA VAL A 301 -27.30 -12.23 14.08
C VAL A 301 -26.26 -11.41 14.86
N HIS A 302 -26.63 -10.21 15.26
CA HIS A 302 -25.74 -9.25 15.92
C HIS A 302 -25.13 -9.83 17.23
N ASP A 303 -25.95 -10.35 18.11
CA ASP A 303 -25.49 -10.77 19.43
C ASP A 303 -24.63 -12.06 19.33
N GLU A 304 -24.98 -12.97 18.40
CA GLU A 304 -24.15 -14.15 18.10
C GLU A 304 -22.78 -13.73 17.53
N PHE A 305 -22.78 -12.83 16.55
CA PHE A 305 -21.53 -12.33 15.96
C PHE A 305 -20.67 -11.63 17.02
N CYS A 306 -21.24 -10.72 17.83
CA CYS A 306 -20.51 -9.99 18.86
C CYS A 306 -19.87 -10.94 19.88
N SER A 307 -20.62 -11.93 20.37
CA SER A 307 -20.11 -12.92 21.33
C SER A 307 -18.92 -13.71 20.77
N LYS A 308 -19.07 -14.25 19.57
CA LYS A 308 -17.99 -15.01 18.89
C LYS A 308 -16.80 -14.14 18.55
N PHE A 309 -17.02 -12.88 18.15
CA PHE A 309 -15.94 -11.95 17.78
C PHE A 309 -15.15 -11.52 19.02
N VAL A 310 -15.79 -11.24 20.15
CA VAL A 310 -15.11 -10.96 21.43
C VAL A 310 -14.27 -12.15 21.87
N ASP A 311 -14.81 -13.38 21.80
CA ASP A 311 -14.05 -14.60 22.12
C ASP A 311 -12.81 -14.77 21.20
N ALA A 312 -12.95 -14.50 19.90
CA ALA A 312 -11.84 -14.58 18.96
C ALA A 312 -10.77 -13.51 19.22
N VAL A 313 -11.18 -12.24 19.49
CA VAL A 313 -10.27 -11.13 19.78
C VAL A 313 -9.52 -11.34 21.10
N SER A 314 -10.16 -11.95 22.11
CA SER A 314 -9.53 -12.24 23.40
C SER A 314 -8.31 -13.17 23.31
N LYS A 315 -8.18 -13.91 22.20
CA LYS A 315 -7.08 -14.86 21.92
C LYS A 315 -5.90 -14.23 21.19
N ILE A 316 -6.02 -12.97 20.76
CA ILE A 316 -4.94 -12.25 20.07
C ILE A 316 -3.83 -11.92 21.06
N LYS A 317 -2.68 -12.56 20.89
CA LYS A 317 -1.48 -12.27 21.69
C LYS A 317 -0.81 -11.01 21.18
N VAL A 318 -0.58 -10.04 22.08
CA VAL A 318 0.09 -8.78 21.80
C VAL A 318 1.53 -8.82 22.29
N GLY A 319 2.48 -8.38 21.49
CA GLY A 319 3.89 -8.31 21.91
C GLY A 319 4.85 -8.03 20.77
N ASP A 320 6.15 -8.19 21.06
CA ASP A 320 7.22 -8.02 20.07
C ASP A 320 7.00 -8.94 18.87
N GLY A 321 7.03 -8.35 17.67
CA GLY A 321 6.76 -9.05 16.42
C GLY A 321 7.75 -10.18 16.09
N LEU A 322 8.96 -10.16 16.63
CA LEU A 322 9.93 -11.25 16.44
C LEU A 322 9.54 -12.55 17.18
N ASN A 323 8.66 -12.47 18.19
CA ASN A 323 8.09 -13.67 18.79
C ASN A 323 6.96 -14.21 17.93
N GLU A 324 7.13 -15.40 17.35
CA GLU A 324 6.18 -16.03 16.42
C GLU A 324 4.79 -16.33 17.03
N GLU A 325 4.67 -16.33 18.35
CA GLU A 325 3.38 -16.52 19.04
C GLU A 325 2.52 -15.25 19.04
N ASN A 326 3.12 -14.07 18.83
CA ASN A 326 2.40 -12.81 18.84
C ASN A 326 1.71 -12.57 17.50
N ALA A 327 0.44 -12.17 17.58
CA ALA A 327 -0.41 -11.88 16.44
C ALA A 327 -0.73 -10.39 16.26
N SER A 328 -0.33 -9.54 17.22
CA SER A 328 -0.45 -8.09 17.16
C SER A 328 0.83 -7.44 17.68
N GLY A 329 1.43 -6.59 16.87
CA GLY A 329 2.60 -5.80 17.21
C GLY A 329 2.24 -4.44 17.82
N PRO A 330 3.21 -3.51 17.94
CA PRO A 330 2.98 -2.14 18.37
C PRO A 330 2.33 -1.29 17.27
N MET A 331 1.82 -0.13 17.64
CA MET A 331 1.61 1.01 16.73
C MET A 331 2.98 1.54 16.29
N ILE A 332 3.05 2.11 15.09
CA ILE A 332 4.33 2.56 14.52
C ILE A 332 5.00 3.65 15.35
N ASP A 333 4.23 4.55 15.95
CA ASP A 333 4.72 5.67 16.75
C ASP A 333 3.68 6.14 17.77
N GLU A 334 4.11 7.04 18.67
CA GLU A 334 3.25 7.61 19.70
C GLU A 334 2.11 8.47 19.15
N HIS A 335 2.30 9.12 18.01
CA HIS A 335 1.24 9.90 17.36
C HIS A 335 0.09 8.98 16.92
N SER A 336 0.41 7.86 16.28
CA SER A 336 -0.57 6.85 15.86
C SER A 336 -1.27 6.22 17.07
N LEU A 337 -0.53 5.93 18.14
CA LEU A 337 -1.09 5.43 19.40
C LEU A 337 -2.07 6.43 20.02
N SER A 338 -1.69 7.71 20.08
CA SER A 338 -2.51 8.79 20.65
C SER A 338 -3.80 9.01 19.84
N LYS A 339 -3.76 8.89 18.51
CA LYS A 339 -4.95 8.95 17.66
C LYS A 339 -5.92 7.82 17.97
N VAL A 340 -5.43 6.59 18.15
CA VAL A 340 -6.27 5.45 18.54
C VAL A 340 -6.95 5.69 19.87
N GLU A 341 -6.20 6.15 20.87
CA GLU A 341 -6.74 6.51 22.20
C GLU A 341 -7.81 7.59 22.09
N GLU A 342 -7.56 8.67 21.33
CA GLU A 342 -8.52 9.75 21.09
C GLU A 342 -9.82 9.22 20.50
N HIS A 343 -9.77 8.37 19.47
CA HIS A 343 -10.97 7.79 18.85
C HIS A 343 -11.78 6.91 19.81
N VAL A 344 -11.11 6.15 20.68
CA VAL A 344 -11.78 5.33 21.70
C VAL A 344 -12.44 6.22 22.73
N GLN A 345 -11.73 7.21 23.27
CA GLN A 345 -12.27 8.14 24.29
C GLN A 345 -13.43 8.97 23.75
N ASP A 346 -13.33 9.44 22.50
CA ASP A 346 -14.42 10.15 21.83
C ASP A 346 -15.66 9.26 21.70
N ALA A 347 -15.52 8.03 21.25
CA ALA A 347 -16.63 7.08 21.13
C ALA A 347 -17.32 6.83 22.49
N LEU A 348 -16.53 6.69 23.58
CA LEU A 348 -17.05 6.52 24.94
C LEU A 348 -17.84 7.75 25.42
N GLN A 349 -17.40 8.96 25.09
CA GLN A 349 -18.13 10.19 25.40
C GLN A 349 -19.50 10.25 24.72
N TYR A 350 -19.63 9.64 23.52
CA TYR A 350 -20.90 9.47 22.80
C TYR A 350 -21.69 8.22 23.22
N GLY A 351 -21.29 7.54 24.31
CA GLY A 351 -22.05 6.44 24.91
C GLY A 351 -21.70 5.04 24.39
N ALA A 352 -20.66 4.88 23.59
CA ALA A 352 -20.17 3.56 23.19
C ALA A 352 -19.74 2.73 24.41
N LYS A 353 -19.81 1.40 24.27
CA LYS A 353 -19.40 0.45 25.30
C LYS A 353 -18.18 -0.36 24.85
N VAL A 354 -17.21 -0.54 25.74
CA VAL A 354 -16.08 -1.43 25.51
C VAL A 354 -16.51 -2.86 25.77
N ALA A 355 -16.52 -3.70 24.74
CA ALA A 355 -16.76 -5.12 24.89
C ALA A 355 -15.49 -5.89 25.25
N ILE A 356 -14.32 -5.43 24.76
CA ILE A 356 -12.98 -5.92 25.12
C ILE A 356 -11.94 -4.86 24.80
N GLY A 357 -10.81 -4.81 25.51
CA GLY A 357 -9.70 -3.87 25.30
C GLY A 357 -10.00 -2.45 25.78
N GLY A 358 -9.84 -1.46 24.92
CA GLY A 358 -10.21 -0.06 25.15
C GLY A 358 -9.14 0.81 25.78
N SER A 359 -7.88 0.32 25.90
CA SER A 359 -6.79 1.10 26.49
C SER A 359 -5.41 0.66 25.99
N LYS A 360 -4.38 1.42 26.32
CA LYS A 360 -2.98 1.04 26.12
C LYS A 360 -2.71 -0.30 26.77
N HIS A 361 -1.88 -1.12 26.12
CA HIS A 361 -1.53 -2.44 26.65
C HIS A 361 -0.54 -2.33 27.82
N SER A 362 -0.56 -3.28 28.75
CA SER A 362 0.32 -3.32 29.93
C SER A 362 1.82 -3.41 29.63
N LEU A 363 2.19 -3.81 28.41
CA LEU A 363 3.58 -3.76 27.92
C LEU A 363 4.13 -2.31 27.83
N GLY A 364 3.25 -1.30 27.83
CA GLY A 364 3.66 0.09 27.65
C GLY A 364 4.10 0.40 26.21
N MET A 365 5.00 1.37 26.05
CA MET A 365 5.52 1.81 24.75
C MET A 365 4.37 2.07 23.75
N ASN A 366 4.46 1.57 22.55
CA ASN A 366 3.46 1.79 21.51
C ASN A 366 2.40 0.68 21.40
N PHE A 367 2.23 -0.17 22.41
CA PHE A 367 1.25 -1.26 22.36
C PHE A 367 -0.14 -0.80 22.79
N TYR A 368 -1.16 -1.17 21.99
CA TYR A 368 -2.58 -0.96 22.28
C TYR A 368 -3.32 -2.29 22.30
N GLN A 369 -4.33 -2.41 23.14
CA GLN A 369 -5.15 -3.63 23.23
C GLN A 369 -6.04 -3.78 21.99
N PRO A 370 -6.14 -4.97 21.40
CA PRO A 370 -7.21 -5.27 20.44
C PRO A 370 -8.56 -4.97 21.07
N THR A 371 -9.33 -4.10 20.44
CA THR A 371 -10.50 -3.44 21.04
C THR A 371 -11.75 -3.65 20.19
N ILE A 372 -12.87 -3.97 20.86
CA ILE A 372 -14.20 -3.98 20.26
C ILE A 372 -15.06 -2.95 20.99
N LEU A 373 -15.69 -2.07 20.23
CA LEU A 373 -16.69 -1.10 20.70
C LEU A 373 -18.06 -1.47 20.17
N THR A 374 -19.08 -1.41 21.05
CA THR A 374 -20.49 -1.61 20.69
C THR A 374 -21.28 -0.34 21.04
N GLU A 375 -22.51 -0.25 20.54
CA GLU A 375 -23.39 0.92 20.76
C GLU A 375 -22.73 2.25 20.33
N VAL A 376 -21.93 2.20 19.27
CA VAL A 376 -21.19 3.37 18.76
C VAL A 376 -22.14 4.33 18.08
N ALA A 377 -22.11 5.58 18.50
CA ALA A 377 -22.95 6.63 17.93
C ALA A 377 -22.44 7.08 16.54
N PRO A 378 -23.36 7.50 15.64
CA PRO A 378 -22.97 8.02 14.31
C PRO A 378 -22.08 9.26 14.37
N GLU A 379 -22.15 10.04 15.43
CA GLU A 379 -21.43 11.29 15.67
C GLU A 379 -20.00 11.09 16.13
N ALA A 380 -19.65 9.90 16.62
CA ALA A 380 -18.30 9.59 17.09
C ALA A 380 -17.28 9.63 15.94
N LYS A 381 -16.09 10.17 16.21
CA LYS A 381 -15.00 10.27 15.20
C LYS A 381 -14.70 8.95 14.51
N ILE A 382 -14.69 7.85 15.25
CA ILE A 382 -14.42 6.51 14.71
C ILE A 382 -15.42 6.06 13.63
N THR A 383 -16.61 6.70 13.54
CA THR A 383 -17.61 6.42 12.52
C THR A 383 -17.29 7.07 11.17
N THR A 384 -16.57 8.20 11.18
CA THR A 384 -16.31 9.03 9.99
C THR A 384 -14.85 9.11 9.59
N GLU A 385 -13.92 8.91 10.53
CA GLU A 385 -12.48 9.04 10.33
C GLU A 385 -11.80 7.65 10.33
N GLU A 386 -10.75 7.53 9.52
CA GLU A 386 -9.89 6.34 9.51
C GLU A 386 -9.08 6.26 10.82
N THR A 387 -9.32 5.23 11.65
CA THR A 387 -8.60 5.04 12.94
C THR A 387 -7.16 4.58 12.74
N PHE A 388 -6.93 3.70 11.78
CA PHE A 388 -5.62 3.09 11.46
C PHE A 388 -4.98 2.39 12.67
N GLY A 389 -5.78 1.62 13.41
CA GLY A 389 -5.38 0.93 14.63
C GLY A 389 -6.32 -0.23 15.00
N PRO A 390 -6.06 -0.95 16.12
CA PRO A 390 -6.70 -2.20 16.45
C PRO A 390 -8.06 -2.02 17.16
N VAL A 391 -8.92 -1.14 16.66
CA VAL A 391 -10.24 -0.85 17.22
C VAL A 391 -11.34 -1.18 16.22
N ALA A 392 -12.28 -2.03 16.62
CA ALA A 392 -13.39 -2.53 15.82
C ALA A 392 -14.74 -1.98 16.36
N PRO A 393 -15.29 -0.89 15.79
CA PRO A 393 -16.63 -0.45 16.14
C PRO A 393 -17.69 -1.30 15.43
N ILE A 394 -18.72 -1.71 16.16
CA ILE A 394 -19.82 -2.54 15.65
C ILE A 394 -21.12 -1.73 15.67
N TYR A 395 -21.85 -1.78 14.54
CA TYR A 395 -23.11 -1.12 14.30
C TYR A 395 -24.19 -2.13 13.93
N LYS A 396 -25.46 -1.88 14.34
CA LYS A 396 -26.61 -2.66 13.90
C LYS A 396 -27.21 -2.08 12.62
N PHE A 397 -27.78 -2.94 11.79
CA PHE A 397 -28.62 -2.53 10.68
C PHE A 397 -29.82 -3.48 10.51
N LYS A 398 -30.89 -3.02 9.85
CA LYS A 398 -32.14 -3.76 9.68
C LYS A 398 -32.21 -4.48 8.34
N ASP A 399 -31.95 -3.78 7.26
CA ASP A 399 -32.12 -4.30 5.90
C ASP A 399 -31.03 -3.87 4.91
N GLU A 400 -31.07 -4.47 3.71
CA GLU A 400 -30.10 -4.29 2.63
C GLU A 400 -29.99 -2.81 2.18
N LYS A 401 -31.11 -2.08 2.10
CA LYS A 401 -31.12 -0.67 1.64
C LYS A 401 -30.46 0.25 2.65
N GLU A 402 -30.75 0.03 3.93
CA GLU A 402 -30.17 0.81 5.03
C GLU A 402 -28.64 0.64 5.04
N VAL A 403 -28.15 -0.61 5.01
CA VAL A 403 -26.71 -0.85 5.15
C VAL A 403 -25.92 -0.35 3.94
N ILE A 404 -26.46 -0.44 2.72
CA ILE A 404 -25.85 0.14 1.52
C ILE A 404 -25.72 1.66 1.68
N LYS A 405 -26.77 2.33 2.14
CA LYS A 405 -26.75 3.78 2.40
C LYS A 405 -25.70 4.15 3.47
N LEU A 406 -25.64 3.42 4.58
CA LEU A 406 -24.66 3.63 5.65
C LEU A 406 -23.23 3.38 5.15
N ALA A 407 -23.01 2.29 4.41
CA ALA A 407 -21.72 1.94 3.85
C ALA A 407 -21.19 3.03 2.89
N ASN A 408 -22.04 3.54 2.01
CA ASN A 408 -21.67 4.54 1.01
C ASN A 408 -21.54 5.97 1.56
N ASN A 409 -22.06 6.23 2.77
CA ASN A 409 -21.95 7.53 3.44
C ASN A 409 -20.53 7.75 3.98
N SER A 410 -19.60 7.92 3.08
CA SER A 410 -18.17 8.16 3.39
C SER A 410 -17.49 8.86 2.22
N PRO A 411 -16.53 9.75 2.46
CA PRO A 411 -15.66 10.30 1.41
C PRO A 411 -14.72 9.24 0.83
N TYR A 412 -14.52 8.13 1.54
CA TYR A 412 -13.64 7.05 1.13
C TYR A 412 -14.35 6.02 0.24
N GLY A 413 -13.58 5.30 -0.57
CA GLY A 413 -14.08 4.26 -1.46
C GLY A 413 -12.98 3.27 -1.88
N LEU A 414 -12.12 2.81 -0.93
CA LEU A 414 -11.03 1.87 -1.25
C LEU A 414 -11.51 0.42 -1.24
N ALA A 415 -11.79 -0.14 -0.07
CA ALA A 415 -12.25 -1.51 0.10
C ALA A 415 -13.57 -1.58 0.85
N SER A 416 -14.33 -2.63 0.57
CA SER A 416 -15.55 -3.02 1.29
C SER A 416 -15.63 -4.54 1.39
N TYR A 417 -16.31 -5.05 2.40
CA TYR A 417 -16.48 -6.47 2.63
C TYR A 417 -17.91 -6.78 3.02
N PHE A 418 -18.43 -7.94 2.58
CA PHE A 418 -19.69 -8.41 3.10
C PHE A 418 -19.81 -9.94 3.06
N TYR A 419 -20.66 -10.47 3.95
CA TYR A 419 -20.94 -11.89 4.11
C TYR A 419 -22.41 -12.17 3.86
N SER A 420 -22.73 -13.03 2.91
CA SER A 420 -24.07 -13.48 2.54
C SER A 420 -23.98 -14.78 1.73
N ARG A 421 -25.04 -15.61 1.77
CA ARG A 421 -25.17 -16.81 0.93
C ARG A 421 -26.14 -16.64 -0.22
N ASP A 422 -26.97 -15.58 -0.20
CA ASP A 422 -27.94 -15.28 -1.26
C ASP A 422 -27.23 -14.66 -2.47
N ILE A 423 -27.17 -15.40 -3.59
CA ILE A 423 -26.48 -14.96 -4.80
C ILE A 423 -27.11 -13.68 -5.40
N GLY A 424 -28.41 -13.50 -5.29
CA GLY A 424 -29.07 -12.27 -5.76
C GLY A 424 -28.68 -11.06 -4.94
N ARG A 425 -28.63 -11.21 -3.60
CA ARG A 425 -28.10 -10.18 -2.71
C ARG A 425 -26.65 -9.87 -3.00
N ILE A 426 -25.82 -10.91 -3.20
CA ILE A 426 -24.39 -10.75 -3.50
C ILE A 426 -24.19 -9.79 -4.67
N TRP A 427 -24.90 -10.00 -5.79
CA TRP A 427 -24.79 -9.12 -6.95
C TRP A 427 -25.31 -7.71 -6.68
N ARG A 428 -26.53 -7.56 -6.12
CA ARG A 428 -27.10 -6.24 -5.82
C ARG A 428 -26.24 -5.42 -4.90
N VAL A 429 -25.70 -6.03 -3.83
CA VAL A 429 -24.86 -5.33 -2.86
C VAL A 429 -23.50 -4.99 -3.45
N ALA A 430 -22.85 -5.93 -4.16
CA ALA A 430 -21.56 -5.70 -4.77
C ALA A 430 -21.59 -4.55 -5.79
N GLU A 431 -22.64 -4.47 -6.61
CA GLU A 431 -22.81 -3.38 -7.61
C GLU A 431 -23.19 -2.04 -6.96
N ALA A 432 -23.90 -2.07 -5.82
CA ALA A 432 -24.38 -0.86 -5.15
C ALA A 432 -23.34 -0.21 -4.24
N LEU A 433 -22.32 -0.95 -3.81
CA LEU A 433 -21.25 -0.44 -2.96
C LEU A 433 -20.27 0.44 -3.76
N GLU A 434 -20.11 1.70 -3.34
CA GLU A 434 -19.24 2.70 -3.98
C GLU A 434 -17.78 2.56 -3.54
N TYR A 435 -17.17 1.41 -3.87
CA TYR A 435 -15.79 1.05 -3.51
C TYR A 435 -15.05 0.48 -4.72
N GLY A 436 -13.74 0.73 -4.79
CA GLY A 436 -12.90 0.17 -5.85
C GLY A 436 -12.71 -1.34 -5.73
N MET A 437 -12.85 -1.88 -4.53
CA MET A 437 -12.72 -3.31 -4.23
C MET A 437 -13.82 -3.80 -3.31
N VAL A 438 -14.42 -4.94 -3.66
CA VAL A 438 -15.48 -5.58 -2.88
C VAL A 438 -15.08 -7.03 -2.57
N GLY A 439 -14.90 -7.35 -1.29
CA GLY A 439 -14.68 -8.71 -0.80
C GLY A 439 -15.99 -9.38 -0.42
N VAL A 440 -16.32 -10.51 -1.06
CA VAL A 440 -17.51 -11.30 -0.74
C VAL A 440 -17.09 -12.57 -0.04
N ASN A 441 -17.61 -12.79 1.17
CA ASN A 441 -17.28 -13.94 2.01
C ASN A 441 -15.77 -14.10 2.27
N THR A 442 -15.04 -12.99 2.34
CA THR A 442 -13.60 -12.94 2.61
C THR A 442 -13.24 -11.66 3.37
N GLY A 443 -12.21 -11.72 4.20
CA GLY A 443 -11.61 -10.54 4.86
C GLY A 443 -10.37 -9.99 4.13
N LEU A 444 -9.97 -10.58 2.99
CA LEU A 444 -8.80 -10.18 2.21
C LEU A 444 -9.15 -10.03 0.72
N THR A 445 -8.71 -8.91 0.11
CA THR A 445 -8.96 -8.60 -1.30
C THR A 445 -7.68 -8.35 -2.10
N SER A 446 -6.54 -8.20 -1.42
CA SER A 446 -5.28 -7.79 -2.07
C SER A 446 -4.55 -8.97 -2.72
N LYS A 447 -4.35 -8.90 -4.04
CA LYS A 447 -3.61 -9.89 -4.85
C LYS A 447 -2.91 -9.16 -6.01
N ALA A 448 -1.79 -9.71 -6.50
CA ALA A 448 -1.07 -9.11 -7.63
C ALA A 448 -1.87 -9.18 -8.95
N GLU A 449 -2.69 -10.22 -9.11
CA GLU A 449 -3.51 -10.47 -10.29
C GLU A 449 -4.77 -9.58 -10.38
N ALA A 450 -5.18 -8.99 -9.25
CA ALA A 450 -6.41 -8.18 -9.15
C ALA A 450 -6.10 -6.68 -9.13
N PRO A 451 -6.98 -5.83 -9.72
CA PRO A 451 -6.78 -4.38 -9.70
C PRO A 451 -7.05 -3.83 -8.30
N PHE A 452 -6.01 -3.35 -7.64
CA PHE A 452 -6.09 -2.69 -6.35
C PHE A 452 -6.21 -1.19 -6.54
N GLY A 453 -7.16 -0.54 -5.85
CA GLY A 453 -7.29 0.91 -5.86
C GLY A 453 -8.68 1.39 -5.49
N GLY A 454 -8.74 2.66 -5.07
CA GLY A 454 -9.95 3.31 -4.60
C GLY A 454 -10.63 4.19 -5.63
N ILE A 455 -11.82 4.64 -5.25
CA ILE A 455 -12.58 5.73 -5.87
C ILE A 455 -12.82 6.83 -4.83
N LYS A 456 -13.48 7.90 -5.19
CA LYS A 456 -13.70 9.06 -4.32
C LYS A 456 -12.35 9.59 -3.77
N GLU A 457 -12.29 9.94 -2.48
CA GLU A 457 -11.06 10.45 -1.85
C GLU A 457 -10.05 9.36 -1.44
N SER A 458 -10.32 8.09 -1.80
CA SER A 458 -9.36 6.99 -1.61
C SER A 458 -8.35 6.86 -2.74
N GLY A 459 -8.53 7.57 -3.86
CA GLY A 459 -7.45 7.66 -4.83
C GLY A 459 -7.84 7.67 -6.30
N LEU A 460 -6.79 7.56 -7.13
CA LEU A 460 -6.80 7.58 -8.59
C LEU A 460 -5.87 6.49 -9.13
N GLY A 461 -6.28 5.81 -10.19
CA GLY A 461 -5.51 4.73 -10.81
C GLY A 461 -5.77 3.36 -10.18
N ARG A 462 -5.04 2.36 -10.67
CA ARG A 462 -5.07 0.98 -10.13
C ARG A 462 -3.66 0.42 -10.10
N GLU A 463 -3.39 -0.40 -9.06
CA GLU A 463 -2.13 -1.13 -8.91
C GLU A 463 -2.40 -2.64 -9.04
N GLY A 464 -1.40 -3.39 -9.52
CA GLY A 464 -1.58 -4.81 -9.81
C GLY A 464 -2.40 -5.09 -11.05
N SER A 465 -2.62 -6.37 -11.35
CA SER A 465 -3.31 -6.86 -12.55
C SER A 465 -2.71 -6.28 -13.85
N LYS A 466 -3.30 -6.60 -14.99
CA LYS A 466 -2.95 -5.99 -16.28
C LYS A 466 -3.19 -4.47 -16.32
N TYR A 467 -4.11 -3.97 -15.50
CA TYR A 467 -4.46 -2.54 -15.47
C TYR A 467 -3.37 -1.68 -14.81
N GLY A 468 -2.58 -2.24 -13.90
CA GLY A 468 -1.52 -1.51 -13.20
C GLY A 468 -0.39 -1.00 -14.12
N ILE A 469 -0.27 -1.54 -15.31
CA ILE A 469 0.71 -1.08 -16.32
C ILE A 469 0.27 0.20 -17.03
N ASP A 470 -1.03 0.42 -17.21
CA ASP A 470 -1.59 1.51 -18.02
C ASP A 470 -1.19 2.89 -17.48
N ASP A 471 -0.98 3.00 -16.17
CA ASP A 471 -0.54 4.22 -15.51
C ASP A 471 0.92 4.62 -15.84
N PHE A 472 1.73 3.70 -16.37
CA PHE A 472 3.16 3.90 -16.65
C PHE A 472 3.50 3.98 -18.14
N ILE A 473 2.48 3.99 -19.00
CA ILE A 473 2.63 4.06 -20.45
C ILE A 473 1.93 5.28 -21.04
N GLU A 474 2.43 5.70 -22.22
CA GLU A 474 1.80 6.66 -23.11
C GLU A 474 1.38 5.99 -24.40
N ILE A 475 0.20 6.36 -24.90
CA ILE A 475 -0.32 5.88 -26.18
C ILE A 475 0.15 6.85 -27.27
N LYS A 476 0.89 6.33 -28.27
CA LYS A 476 1.32 7.09 -29.45
C LYS A 476 0.62 6.57 -30.70
N TYR A 477 -0.09 7.45 -31.37
CA TYR A 477 -0.70 7.21 -32.64
C TYR A 477 0.27 7.54 -33.80
N ILE A 478 0.40 6.65 -34.76
CA ILE A 478 1.16 6.83 -35.99
C ILE A 478 0.24 6.63 -37.19
N ASN A 479 0.14 7.62 -38.04
CA ASN A 479 -0.59 7.55 -39.32
C ASN A 479 0.41 7.48 -40.48
N MET A 480 0.39 6.40 -41.22
CA MET A 480 1.23 6.19 -42.39
C MET A 480 0.37 6.32 -43.65
N CYS A 481 0.72 7.23 -44.56
CA CYS A 481 0.00 7.50 -45.78
C CYS A 481 0.83 7.12 -47.03
N GLY A 482 0.18 7.01 -48.17
CA GLY A 482 0.82 6.76 -49.46
C GLY A 482 1.40 5.35 -49.60
N LEU A 483 0.77 4.37 -48.98
CA LEU A 483 1.25 2.96 -48.95
C LEU A 483 0.77 2.16 -50.20
N ASP A 484 0.04 2.78 -51.07
CA ASP A 484 -0.49 2.23 -52.30
C ASP A 484 0.25 2.70 -53.57
N LYS A 485 1.34 3.47 -53.40
CA LYS A 485 2.14 4.03 -54.48
C LYS A 485 3.49 3.33 -54.63
#